data_60ccb984d6ff19ff02a57bb81411fecc
#
_entry.id   60ccb984d6ff19ff02a57bb81411fecc
#
_cell.length_a   1.000
_cell.length_b   1.000
_cell.length_c   1.000
_cell.angle_alpha   90.00
_cell.angle_beta   90.00
_cell.angle_gamma   90.00
#
_symmetry.space_group_name_H-M   'P 1'
#
loop_
_entity.id
_entity.type
_entity.pdbx_description
1 polymer ?
#
loop_
_entity_poly.entity_id
_entity_poly.type
_entity_poly.pdbx_seq_one_letter_code
_entity_poly.pdbx_strand_id
1 'polypeptide(L)'
;MPADVTEEELAQKIRGLNANPHCTGYIVQLPLPRHIDTNWALNLIDPNKDADGLTPASLGRLVLNEPAPLPCTPRGIVELLTRHGIELPGANVCVVGRGTTVGRPLGLLLTRRSENCTVT
;
A
#
# COMPACT_ATOMS: atom_id res chain seq x y z
N MET A 1 8.31 -9.44 15.44
CA MET A 1 9.63 -10.09 15.33
C MET A 1 10.65 -9.15 15.93
N PRO A 2 11.77 -9.63 16.48
CA PRO A 2 12.82 -8.77 17.02
C PRO A 2 13.53 -7.97 15.92
N ALA A 3 14.26 -6.90 16.32
CA ALA A 3 14.91 -6.00 15.37
C ALA A 3 16.13 -6.60 14.63
N ASP A 4 16.68 -7.67 15.16
CA ASP A 4 17.80 -8.45 14.64
C ASP A 4 17.36 -9.66 13.78
N VAL A 5 16.06 -9.74 13.47
CA VAL A 5 15.51 -10.81 12.60
C VAL A 5 16.27 -10.87 11.28
N THR A 6 16.63 -12.07 10.84
CA THR A 6 17.29 -12.31 9.56
C THR A 6 16.29 -12.29 8.39
N GLU A 7 16.79 -12.05 7.18
CA GLU A 7 15.97 -12.12 5.96
C GLU A 7 15.33 -13.50 5.80
N GLU A 8 16.07 -14.59 6.11
CA GLU A 8 15.53 -15.96 5.99
C GLU A 8 14.40 -16.23 6.99
N GLU A 9 14.53 -15.77 8.25
CA GLU A 9 13.48 -15.91 9.25
C GLU A 9 12.23 -15.11 8.86
N LEU A 10 12.41 -13.89 8.33
CA LEU A 10 11.30 -13.08 7.81
C LEU A 10 10.64 -13.79 6.62
N ALA A 11 11.42 -14.27 5.66
CA ALA A 11 10.90 -15.00 4.49
C ALA A 11 10.13 -16.26 4.90
N GLN A 12 10.65 -17.02 5.83
CA GLN A 12 9.98 -18.22 6.34
C GLN A 12 8.63 -17.87 6.99
N LYS A 13 8.58 -16.77 7.76
CA LYS A 13 7.33 -16.30 8.35
C LYS A 13 6.31 -15.87 7.29
N ILE A 14 6.75 -15.11 6.29
CA ILE A 14 5.90 -14.66 5.18
C ILE A 14 5.37 -15.87 4.39
N ARG A 15 6.24 -16.83 4.01
CA ARG A 15 5.83 -18.05 3.31
C ARG A 15 4.81 -18.86 4.13
N GLY A 16 5.01 -18.95 5.45
CA GLY A 16 4.06 -19.61 6.35
C GLY A 16 2.69 -18.92 6.37
N LEU A 17 2.63 -17.58 6.37
CA LEU A 17 1.37 -16.83 6.29
C LEU A 17 0.70 -16.99 4.92
N ASN A 18 1.48 -16.97 3.84
CA ASN A 18 0.98 -17.21 2.49
C ASN A 18 0.31 -18.60 2.38
N ALA A 19 0.94 -19.63 2.94
CA ALA A 19 0.44 -21.01 2.90
C ALA A 19 -0.73 -21.26 3.86
N ASN A 20 -0.97 -20.41 4.86
CA ASN A 20 -2.00 -20.64 5.88
C ASN A 20 -3.41 -20.30 5.34
N PRO A 21 -4.32 -21.29 5.18
CA PRO A 21 -5.68 -21.01 4.69
C PRO A 21 -6.55 -20.19 5.66
N HIS A 22 -6.19 -20.14 6.94
CA HIS A 22 -6.90 -19.32 7.94
C HIS A 22 -6.39 -17.89 8.01
N CYS A 23 -5.30 -17.55 7.33
CA CYS A 23 -4.79 -16.19 7.20
C CYS A 23 -5.40 -15.54 5.95
N THR A 24 -6.36 -14.65 6.12
CA THR A 24 -7.04 -13.96 5.02
C THR A 24 -6.27 -12.76 4.50
N GLY A 25 -5.40 -12.18 5.31
CA GLY A 25 -4.53 -11.07 4.96
C GLY A 25 -3.62 -10.68 6.10
N TYR A 26 -2.53 -10.02 5.78
CA TYR A 26 -1.57 -9.52 6.77
C TYR A 26 -0.80 -8.34 6.21
N ILE A 27 -0.09 -7.64 7.06
CA ILE A 27 0.82 -6.54 6.71
C ILE A 27 2.24 -6.86 7.14
N VAL A 28 3.21 -6.33 6.42
CA VAL A 28 4.60 -6.23 6.86
C VAL A 28 4.82 -4.79 7.29
N GLN A 29 4.90 -4.58 8.61
CA GLN A 29 5.03 -3.25 9.18
C GLN A 29 6.34 -2.58 8.73
N LEU A 30 6.22 -1.40 8.17
CA LEU A 30 7.35 -0.57 7.76
C LEU A 30 7.62 0.57 8.77
N PRO A 31 8.87 1.02 8.92
CA PRO A 31 10.07 0.56 8.19
C PRO A 31 10.60 -0.77 8.72
N LEU A 32 11.24 -1.55 7.84
CA LEU A 32 12.01 -2.72 8.23
C LEU A 32 13.39 -2.31 8.78
N PRO A 33 14.07 -3.19 9.54
CA PRO A 33 15.47 -3.00 9.92
C PRO A 33 16.34 -2.74 8.68
N ARG A 34 17.40 -1.92 8.84
CA ARG A 34 18.22 -1.43 7.71
C ARG A 34 18.92 -2.52 6.89
N HIS A 35 19.12 -3.69 7.48
CA HIS A 35 19.76 -4.84 6.82
C HIS A 35 18.82 -5.67 5.97
N ILE A 36 17.50 -5.36 5.99
CA ILE A 36 16.48 -6.07 5.20
C ILE A 36 16.03 -5.16 4.06
N ASP A 37 16.08 -5.68 2.83
CA ASP A 37 15.52 -4.97 1.68
C ASP A 37 13.99 -4.99 1.72
N THR A 38 13.41 -3.79 1.82
CA THR A 38 11.94 -3.63 1.90
C THR A 38 11.24 -4.12 0.64
N ASN A 39 11.80 -3.86 -0.54
CA ASN A 39 11.16 -4.27 -1.80
C ASN A 39 11.19 -5.79 -1.93
N TRP A 40 12.32 -6.41 -1.55
CA TRP A 40 12.42 -7.86 -1.51
C TRP A 40 11.36 -8.47 -0.58
N ALA A 41 11.21 -7.95 0.64
CA ALA A 41 10.24 -8.45 1.60
C ALA A 41 8.78 -8.32 1.09
N LEU A 42 8.44 -7.17 0.51
CA LEU A 42 7.10 -6.93 -0.05
C LEU A 42 6.80 -7.85 -1.25
N ASN A 43 7.81 -8.20 -2.05
CA ASN A 43 7.66 -9.15 -3.16
C ASN A 43 7.35 -10.59 -2.72
N LEU A 44 7.65 -10.95 -1.47
CA LEU A 44 7.34 -12.28 -0.93
C LEU A 44 5.88 -12.44 -0.52
N ILE A 45 5.14 -11.35 -0.34
CA ILE A 45 3.74 -11.37 0.08
C ILE A 45 2.86 -11.88 -1.07
N ASP A 46 1.98 -12.85 -0.77
CA ASP A 46 0.92 -13.23 -1.71
C ASP A 46 0.00 -12.02 -1.95
N PRO A 47 -0.13 -11.53 -3.20
CA PRO A 47 -0.98 -10.37 -3.51
C PRO A 47 -2.44 -10.52 -3.06
N ASN A 48 -2.94 -11.76 -2.94
CA ASN A 48 -4.29 -12.03 -2.45
C ASN A 48 -4.41 -11.88 -0.93
N LYS A 49 -3.28 -11.78 -0.22
CA LYS A 49 -3.20 -11.58 1.24
C LYS A 49 -2.56 -10.23 1.62
N ASP A 50 -2.28 -9.39 0.63
CA ASP A 50 -1.72 -8.05 0.81
C ASP A 50 -2.78 -7.10 1.36
N ALA A 51 -2.90 -7.05 2.68
CA ALA A 51 -3.91 -6.20 3.33
C ALA A 51 -3.56 -4.70 3.28
N ASP A 52 -2.30 -4.34 3.02
CA ASP A 52 -1.84 -2.95 2.99
C ASP A 52 -1.76 -2.37 1.56
N GLY A 53 -1.91 -3.23 0.54
CA GLY A 53 -1.89 -2.82 -0.87
C GLY A 53 -0.54 -2.33 -1.36
N LEU A 54 0.55 -2.78 -0.76
CA LEU A 54 1.91 -2.29 -1.04
C LEU A 54 2.77 -3.25 -1.87
N THR A 55 2.27 -4.42 -2.22
CA THR A 55 2.99 -5.31 -3.13
C THR A 55 3.09 -4.68 -4.52
N PRO A 56 4.12 -5.01 -5.32
CA PRO A 56 4.22 -4.55 -6.70
C PRO A 56 2.99 -4.90 -7.54
N ALA A 57 2.35 -6.04 -7.28
CA ALA A 57 1.13 -6.45 -7.96
C ALA A 57 -0.05 -5.52 -7.60
N SER A 58 -0.27 -5.21 -6.31
CA SER A 58 -1.32 -4.30 -5.86
C SER A 58 -1.10 -2.88 -6.38
N LEU A 59 0.14 -2.38 -6.30
CA LEU A 59 0.49 -1.05 -6.81
C LEU A 59 0.37 -0.97 -8.34
N GLY A 60 0.73 -2.03 -9.07
CA GLY A 60 0.54 -2.13 -10.52
C GLY A 60 -0.94 -2.05 -10.90
N ARG A 61 -1.81 -2.77 -10.19
CA ARG A 61 -3.26 -2.71 -10.38
C ARG A 61 -3.83 -1.34 -10.03
N LEU A 62 -3.30 -0.66 -9.01
CA LEU A 62 -3.68 0.72 -8.70
C LEU A 62 -3.39 1.66 -9.88
N VAL A 63 -2.21 1.55 -10.51
CA VAL A 63 -1.85 2.32 -11.71
C VAL A 63 -2.81 2.03 -12.86
N LEU A 64 -3.17 0.77 -13.06
CA LEU A 64 -4.08 0.33 -14.13
C LEU A 64 -5.55 0.58 -13.82
N ASN A 65 -5.86 1.08 -12.62
CA ASN A 65 -7.23 1.24 -12.10
C ASN A 65 -8.02 -0.09 -12.08
N GLU A 66 -7.34 -1.19 -11.81
CA GLU A 66 -7.92 -2.52 -11.65
C GLU A 66 -8.30 -2.78 -10.17
N PRO A 67 -9.28 -3.67 -9.91
CA PRO A 67 -9.64 -4.05 -8.55
C PRO A 67 -8.47 -4.71 -7.82
N ALA A 68 -8.07 -4.14 -6.69
CA ALA A 68 -7.03 -4.67 -5.80
C ALA A 68 -7.15 -4.04 -4.40
N PRO A 69 -6.50 -4.63 -3.39
CA PRO A 69 -6.26 -3.92 -2.14
C PRO A 69 -5.56 -2.59 -2.42
N LEU A 70 -6.07 -1.52 -1.83
CA LEU A 70 -5.51 -0.18 -1.99
C LEU A 70 -4.64 0.15 -0.77
N PRO A 71 -3.56 0.93 -0.95
CA PRO A 71 -2.76 1.38 0.18
C PRO A 71 -3.63 2.06 1.25
N CYS A 72 -3.58 1.52 2.48
CA CYS A 72 -4.52 1.86 3.53
C CYS A 72 -4.50 3.34 3.91
N THR A 73 -3.32 3.92 4.10
CA THR A 73 -3.19 5.35 4.45
C THR A 73 -3.70 6.27 3.35
N PRO A 74 -3.30 6.16 2.08
CA PRO A 74 -3.88 6.92 0.97
C PRO A 74 -5.38 6.78 0.87
N ARG A 75 -5.92 5.57 0.99
CA ARG A 75 -7.36 5.33 0.97
C ARG A 75 -8.04 6.02 2.15
N GLY A 76 -7.46 5.94 3.34
CA GLY A 76 -7.97 6.62 4.54
C GLY A 76 -7.99 8.14 4.40
N ILE A 77 -6.99 8.73 3.73
CA ILE A 77 -6.96 10.18 3.44
C ILE A 77 -8.13 10.57 2.52
N VAL A 78 -8.34 9.85 1.44
CA VAL A 78 -9.47 10.11 0.52
C VAL A 78 -10.81 10.01 1.26
N GLU A 79 -10.99 8.96 2.04
CA GLU A 79 -12.20 8.75 2.85
C GLU A 79 -12.40 9.88 3.87
N LEU A 80 -11.32 10.32 4.54
CA LEU A 80 -11.35 11.40 5.50
C LEU A 80 -11.80 12.73 4.86
N LEU A 81 -11.23 13.08 3.71
CA LEU A 81 -11.59 14.26 2.95
C LEU A 81 -13.08 14.24 2.57
N THR A 82 -13.54 13.11 2.04
CA THR A 82 -14.94 12.94 1.64
C THR A 82 -15.89 13.08 2.83
N ARG A 83 -15.57 12.46 3.98
CA ARG A 83 -16.39 12.56 5.21
C ARG A 83 -16.46 13.96 5.78
N HIS A 84 -15.45 14.79 5.52
CA HIS A 84 -15.42 16.20 5.93
C HIS A 84 -16.04 17.14 4.88
N GLY A 85 -16.73 16.61 3.88
CA GLY A 85 -17.42 17.38 2.87
C GLY A 85 -16.50 18.10 1.88
N ILE A 86 -15.24 17.65 1.75
CA ILE A 86 -14.33 18.19 0.74
C ILE A 86 -14.70 17.61 -0.61
N GLU A 87 -15.11 18.45 -1.54
CA GLU A 87 -15.37 18.06 -2.92
C GLU A 87 -14.05 17.82 -3.65
N LEU A 88 -13.82 16.56 -4.03
CA LEU A 88 -12.61 16.15 -4.74
C LEU A 88 -12.68 16.42 -6.25
N PRO A 89 -13.81 16.17 -6.95
CA PRO A 89 -13.87 16.37 -8.40
C PRO A 89 -13.54 17.80 -8.80
N GLY A 90 -12.49 17.95 -9.63
CA GLY A 90 -11.99 19.25 -10.10
C GLY A 90 -11.09 20.00 -9.11
N ALA A 91 -10.87 19.45 -7.92
CA ALA A 91 -9.96 20.06 -6.95
C ALA A 91 -8.50 20.04 -7.41
N ASN A 92 -7.75 21.09 -7.07
CA ASN A 92 -6.29 21.12 -7.22
C ASN A 92 -5.64 20.70 -5.91
N VAL A 93 -4.92 19.60 -5.91
CA VAL A 93 -4.31 19.02 -4.71
C VAL A 93 -2.80 18.99 -4.87
N CYS A 94 -2.09 19.55 -3.90
CA CYS A 94 -0.64 19.44 -3.80
C CYS A 94 -0.27 18.37 -2.79
N VAL A 95 0.47 17.34 -3.25
CA VAL A 95 0.96 16.24 -2.40
C VAL A 95 2.44 16.45 -2.10
N VAL A 96 2.74 16.91 -0.88
CA VAL A 96 4.13 17.09 -0.41
C VAL A 96 4.68 15.76 0.05
N GLY A 97 5.36 15.05 -0.86
CA GLY A 97 5.98 13.74 -0.60
C GLY A 97 5.82 12.78 -1.78
N ARG A 98 6.77 11.87 -1.92
CA ARG A 98 6.82 10.90 -3.02
C ARG A 98 7.17 9.47 -2.59
N GLY A 99 6.91 9.15 -1.32
CA GLY A 99 7.12 7.81 -0.79
C GLY A 99 6.14 6.80 -1.39
N THR A 100 6.58 5.54 -1.51
CA THR A 100 5.78 4.46 -2.11
C THR A 100 4.61 4.03 -1.23
N THR A 101 4.66 4.32 0.06
CA THR A 101 3.59 3.96 1.01
C THR A 101 2.43 4.97 1.03
N VAL A 102 2.70 6.26 0.78
CA VAL A 102 1.68 7.32 0.88
C VAL A 102 1.68 8.22 -0.35
N GLY A 103 2.76 8.98 -0.60
CA GLY A 103 2.71 10.07 -1.57
C GLY A 103 2.39 9.64 -3.00
N ARG A 104 3.10 8.64 -3.53
CA ARG A 104 2.82 8.12 -4.88
C ARG A 104 1.43 7.49 -5.01
N PRO A 105 1.03 6.55 -4.14
CA PRO A 105 -0.30 5.97 -4.25
C PRO A 105 -1.43 6.98 -3.97
N LEU A 106 -1.23 7.99 -3.13
CA LEU A 106 -2.22 9.05 -2.94
C LEU A 106 -2.44 9.86 -4.22
N GLY A 107 -1.38 10.25 -4.91
CA GLY A 107 -1.49 10.94 -6.19
C GLY A 107 -2.24 10.10 -7.23
N LEU A 108 -1.96 8.80 -7.30
CA LEU A 108 -2.67 7.87 -8.17
C LEU A 108 -4.16 7.74 -7.80
N LEU A 109 -4.50 7.65 -6.51
CA LEU A 109 -5.89 7.59 -6.06
C LEU A 109 -6.64 8.87 -6.42
N LEU A 110 -6.08 10.04 -6.12
CA LEU A 110 -6.72 11.33 -6.36
C LEU A 110 -6.96 11.62 -7.85
N THR A 111 -6.13 11.07 -8.75
CA THR A 111 -6.28 11.23 -10.20
C THR A 111 -7.21 10.19 -10.85
N ARG A 112 -7.80 9.27 -10.09
CA ARG A 112 -8.78 8.32 -10.61
C ARG A 112 -10.04 9.07 -11.07
N ARG A 113 -10.81 8.43 -11.95
CA ARG A 113 -12.07 9.01 -12.45
C ARG A 113 -13.09 9.30 -11.36
N SER A 114 -13.06 8.55 -10.26
CA SER A 114 -13.95 8.71 -9.11
C SER A 114 -13.63 9.95 -8.29
N GLU A 115 -12.34 10.21 -8.05
CA GLU A 115 -11.84 11.37 -7.30
C GLU A 115 -11.64 12.59 -8.20
N ASN A 116 -11.15 12.39 -9.41
CA ASN A 116 -11.02 13.37 -10.49
C ASN A 116 -10.35 14.69 -10.09
N CYS A 117 -9.26 14.61 -9.31
CA CYS A 117 -8.47 15.78 -8.93
C CYS A 117 -7.37 16.08 -9.96
N THR A 118 -6.90 17.33 -9.97
CA THR A 118 -5.59 17.70 -10.51
C THR A 118 -4.56 17.60 -9.38
N VAL A 119 -3.46 16.86 -9.58
CA VAL A 119 -2.47 16.61 -8.54
C VAL A 119 -1.09 17.12 -8.94
N THR A 120 -0.46 17.85 -8.02
CA THR A 120 0.92 18.33 -8.14
C THR A 120 1.78 17.74 -7.03
#